data_07fa164e4c63f61f67d18444e0792442
#
_entry.id   07fa164e4c63f61f67d18444e0792442
#
_cell.length_a   1.000
_cell.length_b   1.000
_cell.length_c   1.000
_cell.angle_alpha   90.00
_cell.angle_beta   90.00
_cell.angle_gamma   90.00
#
_symmetry.space_group_name_H-M   'P 1'
#
loop_
_entity.id
_entity.type
_entity.pdbx_description
1 polymer ?
#
loop_
_entity_poly.entity_id
_entity_poly.type
_entity_poly.pdbx_seq_one_letter_code
_entity_poly.pdbx_strand_id
1 'polypeptide(L)'
;MAQFMRQKMYCLSLKTMFMKKIYILLLPVFIFGCSTTIQYVGKSYKSGADPEVFVDESEVKKPYSIIGRGYIRPGINPHGINWNKVQRKAIQQGWQHGADAVLIIQKNTFNPLPTVRTYGSVDSVGKSLQTNSVSEVYYPVSTWHDILFLKYN
;
A
#
# COMPACT_ATOMS: atom_id res chain seq x y z
N MET A 1 61.96 15.63 9.72
CA MET A 1 60.60 15.98 10.23
C MET A 1 59.54 16.19 9.13
N ALA A 2 59.87 16.71 7.98
CA ALA A 2 58.88 17.01 6.92
C ALA A 2 58.23 15.77 6.25
N GLN A 3 58.86 14.63 6.18
CA GLN A 3 58.31 13.43 5.59
C GLN A 3 57.21 12.76 6.43
N PHE A 4 57.27 12.88 7.75
CA PHE A 4 56.25 12.29 8.65
C PHE A 4 54.90 13.01 8.61
N MET A 5 54.89 14.30 8.32
CA MET A 5 53.65 15.07 8.16
C MET A 5 52.93 14.76 6.84
N ARG A 6 53.62 14.46 5.75
CA ARG A 6 52.99 14.10 4.48
C ARG A 6 52.24 12.75 4.53
N GLN A 7 52.76 11.78 5.24
CA GLN A 7 52.06 10.47 5.35
C GLN A 7 50.75 10.56 6.14
N LYS A 8 50.69 11.42 7.19
CA LYS A 8 49.43 11.60 7.93
C LYS A 8 48.33 12.28 7.10
N MET A 9 48.69 13.21 6.22
CA MET A 9 47.71 13.90 5.36
C MET A 9 47.07 12.98 4.32
N TYR A 10 47.85 12.06 3.73
CA TYR A 10 47.31 11.09 2.76
C TYR A 10 46.34 10.07 3.42
N CYS A 11 46.61 9.65 4.65
CA CYS A 11 45.75 8.73 5.38
C CYS A 11 44.41 9.36 5.77
N LEU A 12 44.37 10.66 6.11
CA LEU A 12 43.11 11.37 6.41
C LEU A 12 42.25 11.56 5.14
N SER A 13 42.89 11.89 4.02
CA SER A 13 42.19 12.09 2.74
C SER A 13 41.55 10.81 2.22
N LEU A 14 42.22 9.65 2.38
CA LEU A 14 41.66 8.37 1.97
C LEU A 14 40.44 7.96 2.82
N LYS A 15 40.48 8.21 4.15
CA LYS A 15 39.33 7.88 5.02
C LYS A 15 38.07 8.68 4.68
N THR A 16 38.23 9.98 4.37
CA THR A 16 37.08 10.83 4.00
C THR A 16 36.49 10.47 2.63
N MET A 17 37.32 10.04 1.68
CA MET A 17 36.84 9.56 0.37
C MET A 17 36.09 8.22 0.47
N PHE A 18 36.55 7.31 1.31
CA PHE A 18 35.88 6.02 1.52
C PHE A 18 34.52 6.18 2.20
N MET A 19 34.42 7.06 3.22
CA MET A 19 33.15 7.32 3.90
C MET A 19 32.11 7.95 2.96
N LYS A 20 32.50 8.91 2.12
CA LYS A 20 31.58 9.51 1.14
C LYS A 20 31.04 8.50 0.13
N LYS A 21 31.85 7.54 -0.35
CA LYS A 21 31.41 6.48 -1.27
C LYS A 21 30.45 5.48 -0.63
N ILE A 22 30.62 5.18 0.67
CA ILE A 22 29.73 4.28 1.42
C ILE A 22 28.35 4.92 1.61
N TYR A 23 28.25 6.24 1.87
CA TYR A 23 26.96 6.93 1.97
C TYR A 23 26.19 6.94 0.66
N ILE A 24 26.87 7.08 -0.48
CA ILE A 24 26.23 7.04 -1.82
C ILE A 24 25.72 5.64 -2.14
N LEU A 25 26.38 4.58 -1.68
CA LEU A 25 25.97 3.20 -1.89
C LEU A 25 24.79 2.77 -0.97
N LEU A 26 24.69 3.35 0.22
CA LEU A 26 23.63 3.09 1.20
C LEU A 26 22.31 3.86 0.92
N LEU A 27 22.39 4.98 0.19
CA LEU A 27 21.23 5.81 -0.11
C LEU A 27 20.09 5.11 -0.85
N PRO A 28 20.32 4.23 -1.87
CA PRO A 28 19.24 3.59 -2.60
C PRO A 28 18.49 2.52 -1.79
N VAL A 29 19.03 2.02 -0.68
CA VAL A 29 18.39 0.96 0.12
C VAL A 29 17.13 1.47 0.85
N PHE A 30 17.02 2.77 1.10
CA PHE A 30 15.86 3.35 1.80
C PHE A 30 14.68 3.73 0.89
N ILE A 31 14.82 3.60 -0.44
CA ILE A 31 13.76 4.01 -1.39
C ILE A 31 12.76 2.88 -1.68
N PHE A 32 12.96 1.67 -1.20
CA PHE A 32 11.98 0.58 -1.32
C PHE A 32 10.83 0.78 -0.33
N GLY A 33 10.10 1.89 -0.51
CA GLY A 33 8.87 2.17 0.22
C GLY A 33 7.82 1.10 -0.07
N CYS A 34 7.10 0.69 0.96
CA CYS A 34 5.93 -0.19 0.91
C CYS A 34 4.98 0.23 -0.23
N SER A 35 5.04 -0.48 -1.36
CA SER A 35 4.13 -0.21 -2.46
C SER A 35 2.91 -1.11 -2.32
N THR A 36 1.72 -0.50 -2.37
CA THR A 36 0.47 -1.26 -2.51
C THR A 36 0.60 -2.16 -3.74
N THR A 37 0.57 -3.47 -3.56
CA THR A 37 0.73 -4.41 -4.66
C THR A 37 -0.64 -4.98 -5.02
N ILE A 38 -1.00 -4.89 -6.30
CA ILE A 38 -2.16 -5.58 -6.85
C ILE A 38 -1.64 -6.91 -7.39
N GLN A 39 -2.16 -8.00 -6.88
CA GLN A 39 -1.84 -9.33 -7.38
C GLN A 39 -2.80 -9.66 -8.53
N TYR A 40 -2.29 -9.72 -9.74
CA TYR A 40 -3.05 -10.08 -10.94
C TYR A 40 -3.08 -11.59 -11.13
N VAL A 41 -4.27 -12.10 -11.46
CA VAL A 41 -4.47 -13.49 -11.86
C VAL A 41 -5.37 -13.50 -13.10
N GLY A 42 -4.85 -13.94 -14.24
CA GLY A 42 -5.62 -13.97 -15.48
C GLY A 42 -4.78 -14.16 -16.74
N LYS A 43 -5.41 -13.92 -17.87
CA LYS A 43 -4.77 -13.96 -19.19
C LYS A 43 -4.22 -12.59 -19.55
N SER A 44 -3.12 -12.54 -20.27
CA SER A 44 -2.54 -11.31 -20.79
C SER A 44 -2.71 -11.24 -22.30
N TYR A 45 -3.04 -10.06 -22.77
CA TYR A 45 -3.20 -9.72 -24.18
C TYR A 45 -2.19 -8.63 -24.54
N LYS A 46 -2.08 -8.33 -25.82
CA LYS A 46 -1.23 -7.21 -26.25
C LYS A 46 -1.76 -5.91 -25.65
N SER A 47 -0.89 -5.14 -25.04
CA SER A 47 -1.22 -3.82 -24.53
C SER A 47 -1.80 -2.92 -25.63
N GLY A 48 -2.87 -2.23 -25.29
CA GLY A 48 -3.60 -1.30 -26.18
C GLY A 48 -3.56 0.13 -25.65
N ALA A 49 -4.71 0.79 -25.71
CA ALA A 49 -4.94 2.10 -25.09
C ALA A 49 -4.99 2.00 -23.56
N ASP A 50 -4.97 3.14 -22.90
CA ASP A 50 -5.17 3.21 -21.45
C ASP A 50 -6.58 2.70 -21.11
N PRO A 51 -6.71 1.78 -20.13
CA PRO A 51 -8.01 1.21 -19.78
C PRO A 51 -8.93 2.25 -19.13
N GLU A 52 -10.21 2.20 -19.49
CA GLU A 52 -11.28 2.94 -18.82
C GLU A 52 -11.44 2.41 -17.37
N VAL A 53 -11.81 3.26 -16.42
CA VAL A 53 -11.99 2.85 -15.02
C VAL A 53 -13.45 3.02 -14.62
N PHE A 54 -14.05 1.95 -14.11
CA PHE A 54 -15.41 1.90 -13.61
C PHE A 54 -15.41 1.48 -12.13
N VAL A 55 -16.37 1.98 -11.39
CA VAL A 55 -16.62 1.60 -9.98
C VAL A 55 -17.94 0.86 -9.80
N ASP A 56 -18.80 0.91 -10.83
CA ASP A 56 -20.06 0.20 -10.89
C ASP A 56 -20.16 -0.57 -12.20
N GLU A 57 -20.60 -1.82 -12.12
CA GLU A 57 -20.79 -2.69 -13.29
C GLU A 57 -21.85 -2.13 -14.26
N SER A 58 -22.84 -1.42 -13.75
CA SER A 58 -23.90 -0.79 -14.55
C SER A 58 -23.41 0.32 -15.48
N GLU A 59 -22.22 0.87 -15.21
CA GLU A 59 -21.59 1.89 -16.06
C GLU A 59 -20.95 1.29 -17.30
N VAL A 60 -20.66 -0.01 -17.29
CA VAL A 60 -20.02 -0.71 -18.43
C VAL A 60 -21.09 -1.05 -19.47
N LYS A 61 -21.26 -0.16 -20.45
CA LYS A 61 -22.31 -0.32 -21.50
C LYS A 61 -21.92 -1.24 -22.65
N LYS A 62 -20.64 -1.48 -22.85
CA LYS A 62 -20.13 -2.33 -23.93
C LYS A 62 -20.11 -3.80 -23.48
N PRO A 63 -20.43 -4.77 -24.34
CA PRO A 63 -20.25 -6.16 -24.01
C PRO A 63 -18.77 -6.48 -23.76
N TYR A 64 -18.50 -7.22 -22.71
CA TYR A 64 -17.14 -7.50 -22.26
C TYR A 64 -16.95 -8.95 -21.80
N SER A 65 -15.72 -9.36 -21.75
CA SER A 65 -15.26 -10.58 -21.10
C SER A 65 -14.26 -10.25 -20.00
N ILE A 66 -14.30 -10.98 -18.89
CA ILE A 66 -13.33 -10.83 -17.80
C ILE A 66 -12.07 -11.59 -18.18
N ILE A 67 -10.95 -10.88 -18.34
CA ILE A 67 -9.67 -11.49 -18.71
C ILE A 67 -8.81 -11.77 -17.47
N GLY A 68 -9.05 -11.08 -16.37
CA GLY A 68 -8.28 -11.27 -15.15
C GLY A 68 -8.93 -10.63 -13.93
N ARG A 69 -8.38 -10.98 -12.76
CA ARG A 69 -8.78 -10.42 -11.47
C ARG A 69 -7.57 -9.95 -10.69
N GLY A 70 -7.70 -8.85 -10.01
CA GLY A 70 -6.72 -8.30 -9.10
C GLY A 70 -7.28 -8.20 -7.69
N TYR A 71 -6.44 -8.51 -6.70
CA TYR A 71 -6.81 -8.40 -5.29
C TYR A 71 -5.92 -7.37 -4.62
N ILE A 72 -6.56 -6.47 -3.88
CA ILE A 72 -5.87 -5.58 -2.97
C ILE A 72 -6.15 -6.08 -1.57
N ARG A 73 -5.11 -6.52 -0.90
CA ARG A 73 -5.20 -6.80 0.53
C ARG A 73 -5.27 -5.47 1.26
N PRO A 74 -6.22 -5.28 2.18
CA PRO A 74 -6.17 -4.15 3.09
C PRO A 74 -4.84 -4.22 3.84
N GLY A 75 -3.97 -3.25 3.61
CA GLY A 75 -2.76 -3.12 4.41
C GLY A 75 -3.16 -2.81 5.86
N ILE A 76 -2.28 -3.12 6.81
CA ILE A 76 -2.41 -2.78 8.24
C ILE A 76 -2.29 -1.24 8.44
N ASN A 77 -2.76 -0.47 7.50
CA ASN A 77 -2.68 0.98 7.58
C ASN A 77 -3.96 1.52 8.23
N PRO A 78 -3.90 2.06 9.46
CA PRO A 78 -5.04 2.61 10.16
C PRO A 78 -5.67 3.83 9.47
N HIS A 79 -4.96 4.43 8.50
CA HIS A 79 -5.44 5.59 7.73
C HIS A 79 -6.22 5.23 6.46
N GLY A 80 -6.53 3.95 6.25
CA GLY A 80 -7.28 3.50 5.09
C GLY A 80 -6.47 3.34 3.80
N ILE A 81 -7.17 2.90 2.77
CA ILE A 81 -6.58 2.69 1.44
C ILE A 81 -6.54 4.03 0.69
N ASN A 82 -5.37 4.42 0.20
CA ASN A 82 -5.27 5.58 -0.69
C ASN A 82 -5.86 5.24 -2.06
N TRP A 83 -7.10 5.66 -2.29
CA TRP A 83 -7.88 5.37 -3.48
C TRP A 83 -7.18 5.74 -4.79
N ASN A 84 -6.55 6.91 -4.83
CA ASN A 84 -5.80 7.36 -6.00
C ASN A 84 -4.61 6.44 -6.33
N LYS A 85 -3.99 5.84 -5.33
CA LYS A 85 -2.91 4.85 -5.56
C LYS A 85 -3.47 3.55 -6.11
N VAL A 86 -4.64 3.11 -5.62
CA VAL A 86 -5.32 1.91 -6.10
C VAL A 86 -5.69 2.06 -7.55
N GLN A 87 -6.38 3.13 -7.91
CA GLN A 87 -6.79 3.39 -9.29
C GLN A 87 -5.60 3.43 -10.24
N ARG A 88 -4.56 4.20 -9.94
CA ARG A 88 -3.36 4.27 -10.78
C ARG A 88 -2.71 2.91 -10.99
N LYS A 89 -2.63 2.10 -9.95
CA LYS A 89 -2.07 0.75 -10.05
C LYS A 89 -2.96 -0.19 -10.84
N ALA A 90 -4.28 -0.08 -10.70
CA ALA A 90 -5.24 -0.85 -11.46
C ALA A 90 -5.15 -0.53 -12.97
N ILE A 91 -5.06 0.76 -13.31
CA ILE A 91 -4.83 1.21 -14.70
C ILE A 91 -3.52 0.65 -15.25
N GLN A 92 -2.43 0.78 -14.49
CA GLN A 92 -1.12 0.26 -14.89
C GLN A 92 -1.16 -1.25 -15.14
N GLN A 93 -1.79 -2.02 -14.25
CA GLN A 93 -1.94 -3.47 -14.42
C GLN A 93 -2.86 -3.79 -15.63
N GLY A 94 -3.97 -3.08 -15.77
CA GLY A 94 -4.86 -3.24 -16.91
C GLY A 94 -4.13 -3.01 -18.25
N TRP A 95 -3.38 -1.93 -18.34
CA TRP A 95 -2.55 -1.64 -19.51
C TRP A 95 -1.52 -2.76 -19.77
N GLN A 96 -0.80 -3.21 -18.75
CA GLN A 96 0.22 -4.28 -18.89
C GLN A 96 -0.35 -5.60 -19.37
N HIS A 97 -1.60 -5.90 -19.00
CA HIS A 97 -2.27 -7.15 -19.38
C HIS A 97 -3.24 -7.00 -20.56
N GLY A 98 -3.28 -5.83 -21.20
CA GLY A 98 -4.09 -5.58 -22.40
C GLY A 98 -5.58 -5.54 -22.14
N ALA A 99 -6.01 -5.10 -20.96
CA ALA A 99 -7.40 -4.81 -20.65
C ALA A 99 -7.84 -3.51 -21.33
N ASP A 100 -9.09 -3.46 -21.76
CA ASP A 100 -9.71 -2.24 -22.29
C ASP A 100 -10.41 -1.44 -21.18
N ALA A 101 -10.80 -2.12 -20.08
CA ALA A 101 -11.37 -1.47 -18.91
C ALA A 101 -11.00 -2.19 -17.61
N VAL A 102 -11.08 -1.45 -16.51
CA VAL A 102 -10.87 -1.94 -15.16
C VAL A 102 -12.09 -1.58 -14.31
N LEU A 103 -12.74 -2.59 -13.75
CA LEU A 103 -13.86 -2.42 -12.84
C LEU A 103 -13.39 -2.71 -11.41
N ILE A 104 -13.57 -1.74 -10.51
CA ILE A 104 -13.12 -1.83 -9.13
C ILE A 104 -14.33 -1.94 -8.21
N ILE A 105 -14.56 -3.12 -7.66
CA ILE A 105 -15.73 -3.41 -6.83
C ILE A 105 -15.31 -3.39 -5.36
N GLN A 106 -15.95 -2.54 -4.58
CA GLN A 106 -15.80 -2.55 -3.13
C GLN A 106 -16.66 -3.64 -2.51
N LYS A 107 -16.04 -4.50 -1.71
CA LYS A 107 -16.74 -5.54 -0.94
C LYS A 107 -16.51 -5.32 0.54
N ASN A 108 -17.58 -5.36 1.30
CA ASN A 108 -17.57 -5.30 2.74
C ASN A 108 -17.84 -6.71 3.29
N THR A 109 -16.92 -7.21 4.10
CA THR A 109 -17.09 -8.48 4.79
C THR A 109 -17.18 -8.22 6.28
N PHE A 110 -18.26 -8.65 6.89
CA PHE A 110 -18.41 -8.63 8.33
C PHE A 110 -17.55 -9.74 8.94
N ASN A 111 -16.71 -9.37 9.90
CA ASN A 111 -16.03 -10.38 10.70
C ASN A 111 -17.05 -10.89 11.76
N PRO A 112 -17.39 -12.18 11.78
CA PRO A 112 -18.35 -12.72 12.75
C PRO A 112 -17.80 -12.72 14.18
N LEU A 113 -16.48 -12.53 14.36
CA LEU A 113 -15.87 -12.47 15.68
C LEU A 113 -15.99 -11.07 16.26
N PRO A 114 -16.73 -10.90 17.37
CA PRO A 114 -16.84 -9.62 18.04
C PRO A 114 -15.50 -9.21 18.62
N THR A 115 -15.21 -7.93 18.55
CA THR A 115 -14.06 -7.32 19.21
C THR A 115 -14.57 -6.42 20.32
N VAL A 116 -14.02 -6.58 21.52
CA VAL A 116 -14.34 -5.73 22.66
C VAL A 116 -13.33 -4.59 22.72
N ARG A 117 -13.82 -3.37 22.67
CA ARG A 117 -13.05 -2.16 22.99
C ARG A 117 -13.43 -1.68 24.36
N THR A 118 -12.44 -1.56 25.26
CA THR A 118 -12.63 -0.97 26.57
C THR A 118 -12.02 0.41 26.58
N TYR A 119 -12.83 1.40 26.86
CA TYR A 119 -12.39 2.78 27.08
C TYR A 119 -12.42 3.03 28.59
N GLY A 120 -11.29 3.44 29.16
CA GLY A 120 -11.19 3.74 30.57
C GLY A 120 -10.61 5.12 30.78
N SER A 121 -11.20 5.88 31.71
CA SER A 121 -10.58 7.07 32.29
C SER A 121 -10.22 6.77 33.74
N VAL A 122 -9.07 7.25 34.16
CA VAL A 122 -8.64 7.19 35.56
C VAL A 122 -8.68 8.61 36.09
N ASP A 123 -9.61 8.90 36.95
CA ASP A 123 -9.73 10.20 37.59
C ASP A 123 -9.23 10.11 39.05
N SER A 124 -8.41 11.05 39.45
CA SER A 124 -7.99 11.18 40.83
C SER A 124 -8.92 12.14 41.58
N VAL A 125 -9.73 11.59 42.47
CA VAL A 125 -10.57 12.40 43.36
C VAL A 125 -10.01 12.32 44.78
N GLY A 126 -9.28 13.35 45.17
CA GLY A 126 -8.63 13.39 46.49
C GLY A 126 -7.50 12.36 46.62
N LYS A 127 -7.60 11.43 47.58
CA LYS A 127 -6.64 10.35 47.80
C LYS A 127 -7.05 9.00 47.17
N SER A 128 -8.16 8.96 46.46
CA SER A 128 -8.64 7.73 45.82
C SER A 128 -8.58 7.83 44.30
N LEU A 129 -8.19 6.72 43.67
CA LEU A 129 -8.24 6.53 42.21
C LEU A 129 -9.60 5.91 41.86
N GLN A 130 -10.39 6.60 41.07
CA GLN A 130 -11.64 6.09 40.53
C GLN A 130 -11.41 5.70 39.06
N THR A 131 -11.66 4.44 38.72
CA THR A 131 -11.54 3.93 37.36
C THR A 131 -12.92 3.71 36.79
N ASN A 132 -13.29 4.47 35.76
CA ASN A 132 -14.51 4.27 35.00
C ASN A 132 -14.13 3.60 33.68
N SER A 133 -14.64 2.39 33.44
CA SER A 133 -14.43 1.70 32.17
C SER A 133 -15.76 1.36 31.53
N VAL A 134 -15.86 1.69 30.24
CA VAL A 134 -16.99 1.31 29.39
C VAL A 134 -16.46 0.35 28.33
N SER A 135 -17.08 -0.82 28.25
CA SER A 135 -16.74 -1.84 27.24
C SER A 135 -17.82 -1.85 26.17
N GLU A 136 -17.40 -1.68 24.93
CA GLU A 136 -18.25 -1.72 23.76
C GLU A 136 -17.89 -2.92 22.90
N VAL A 137 -18.91 -3.69 22.51
CA VAL A 137 -18.75 -4.82 21.59
C VAL A 137 -19.06 -4.32 20.19
N TYR A 138 -18.09 -4.45 19.27
CA TYR A 138 -18.31 -4.10 17.88
C TYR A 138 -17.87 -5.25 16.97
N TYR A 139 -18.50 -5.32 15.81
CA TYR A 139 -18.15 -6.28 14.77
C TYR A 139 -17.32 -5.56 13.71
N PRO A 140 -16.02 -5.86 13.59
CA PRO A 140 -15.18 -5.18 12.63
C PRO A 140 -15.62 -5.52 11.20
N VAL A 141 -15.78 -4.49 10.39
CA VAL A 141 -16.04 -4.62 8.95
C VAL A 141 -14.71 -4.51 8.23
N SER A 142 -14.36 -5.57 7.49
CA SER A 142 -13.21 -5.54 6.61
C SER A 142 -13.67 -5.15 5.21
N THR A 143 -13.19 -4.02 4.73
CA THR A 143 -13.43 -3.56 3.36
C THR A 143 -12.27 -4.02 2.48
N TRP A 144 -12.57 -4.71 1.41
CA TRP A 144 -11.60 -5.12 0.40
C TRP A 144 -12.10 -4.77 -0.99
N HIS A 145 -11.19 -4.73 -1.94
CA HIS A 145 -11.51 -4.34 -3.30
C HIS A 145 -11.11 -5.45 -4.25
N ASP A 146 -12.09 -5.94 -5.00
CA ASP A 146 -11.85 -6.79 -6.16
C ASP A 146 -11.67 -5.90 -7.38
N ILE A 147 -10.67 -6.19 -8.18
CA ILE A 147 -10.42 -5.52 -9.44
C ILE A 147 -10.66 -6.53 -10.56
N LEU A 148 -11.57 -6.21 -11.45
CA LEU A 148 -11.82 -7.00 -12.64
C LEU A 148 -11.21 -6.30 -13.85
N PHE A 149 -10.42 -7.04 -14.62
CA PHE A 149 -9.84 -6.58 -15.88
C PHE A 149 -10.70 -7.07 -17.03
N LEU A 150 -11.23 -6.13 -17.81
CA LEU A 150 -12.24 -6.37 -18.82
C LEU A 150 -11.64 -6.19 -20.22
N LYS A 151 -12.08 -7.04 -21.15
CA LYS A 151 -11.79 -6.90 -22.58
C LYS A 151 -13.12 -6.75 -23.30
N TYR A 152 -13.24 -5.69 -24.12
CA TYR A 152 -14.42 -5.52 -24.97
C TYR A 152 -14.45 -6.56 -26.09
N ASN A 153 -15.64 -7.07 -26.38
CA ASN A 153 -15.86 -8.05 -27.43
C ASN A 153 -15.97 -7.41 -28.80
#